data_1b4c6c40aae58eae3a3ac9aaac48c6a5
#
_entry.id   1b4c6c40aae58eae3a3ac9aaac48c6a5
#
_cell.length_a   1.000
_cell.length_b   1.000
_cell.length_c   1.000
_cell.angle_alpha   90.00
_cell.angle_beta   90.00
_cell.angle_gamma   90.00
#
_symmetry.space_group_name_H-M   'P 1'
#
loop_
_entity.id
_entity.type
_entity.pdbx_description
1 polymer ?
#
loop_
_entity_poly.entity_id
_entity_poly.type
_entity_poly.pdbx_seq_one_letter_code
_entity_poly.pdbx_strand_id
1 'polypeptide(L)'
;MDTFTVQVFPIAQPDEWDAWMESAQSGDRAEAHRQMLSRIGVTKEHVFRQDTPMGQIMVLVWEGVDQNEVRELMGDMLANPRSDHERYVGSHVIPVIHGVDPTAGPPPEMKKIATIEP
;
A
#
# COMPACT_ATOMS: atom_id res chain seq x y z
N MET A 1 -12.66 13.41 -6.14
CA MET A 1 -11.49 12.52 -6.21
C MET A 1 -11.21 12.22 -7.67
N ASP A 2 -10.35 13.03 -8.30
CA ASP A 2 -10.11 12.97 -9.75
C ASP A 2 -9.02 11.99 -10.12
N THR A 3 -7.95 11.92 -9.31
CA THR A 3 -6.84 11.02 -9.53
C THR A 3 -6.69 10.12 -8.32
N PHE A 4 -6.73 8.82 -8.55
CA PHE A 4 -6.62 7.84 -7.47
C PHE A 4 -6.16 6.49 -8.00
N THR A 5 -5.70 5.64 -7.08
CA THR A 5 -5.41 4.23 -7.37
C THR A 5 -6.15 3.33 -6.39
N VAL A 6 -6.45 2.12 -6.83
CA VAL A 6 -6.99 1.06 -5.97
C VAL A 6 -6.01 -0.10 -6.01
N GLN A 7 -5.66 -0.62 -4.84
CA GLN A 7 -4.76 -1.76 -4.71
C GLN A 7 -5.34 -2.76 -3.71
N VAL A 8 -5.15 -4.04 -3.99
CA VAL A 8 -5.64 -5.12 -3.14
C VAL A 8 -4.47 -6.02 -2.76
N PHE A 9 -4.35 -6.28 -1.46
CA PHE A 9 -3.29 -7.14 -0.91
C PHE A 9 -3.89 -8.17 0.02
N PRO A 10 -3.37 -9.41 0.03
CA PRO A 10 -3.71 -10.34 1.10
C PRO A 10 -3.14 -9.85 2.42
N ILE A 11 -3.71 -10.30 3.53
CA ILE A 11 -3.17 -10.09 4.88
C ILE A 11 -2.75 -11.47 5.40
N ALA A 12 -1.46 -11.76 5.31
CA ALA A 12 -0.92 -13.05 5.74
C ALA A 12 -0.74 -13.14 7.26
N GLN A 13 -0.49 -11.99 7.91
CA GLN A 13 -0.25 -11.90 9.35
C GLN A 13 -1.21 -10.88 9.97
N PRO A 14 -2.45 -11.29 10.31
CA PRO A 14 -3.47 -10.34 10.78
C PRO A 14 -3.08 -9.55 12.04
N ASP A 15 -2.46 -10.20 13.03
CA ASP A 15 -2.08 -9.53 14.27
C ASP A 15 -0.96 -8.50 14.03
N GLU A 16 0.01 -8.84 13.20
CA GLU A 16 1.07 -7.88 12.81
C GLU A 16 0.49 -6.74 11.98
N TRP A 17 -0.47 -7.03 11.11
CA TRP A 17 -1.13 -6.01 10.31
C TRP A 17 -1.87 -5.00 11.20
N ASP A 18 -2.58 -5.47 12.22
CA ASP A 18 -3.28 -4.59 13.17
C ASP A 18 -2.28 -3.66 13.88
N ALA A 19 -1.17 -4.22 14.36
CA ALA A 19 -0.11 -3.42 15.01
C ALA A 19 0.55 -2.43 14.05
N TRP A 20 0.80 -2.86 12.80
CA TRP A 20 1.33 -2.01 11.74
C TRP A 20 0.40 -0.82 11.47
N MET A 21 -0.89 -1.07 11.28
CA MET A 21 -1.88 -0.03 11.00
C MET A 21 -1.98 0.98 12.14
N GLU A 22 -1.97 0.52 13.38
CA GLU A 22 -1.99 1.40 14.54
C GLU A 22 -0.75 2.30 14.59
N SER A 23 0.43 1.72 14.39
CA SER A 23 1.68 2.46 14.42
C SER A 23 1.80 3.48 13.28
N ALA A 24 1.25 3.15 12.11
CA ALA A 24 1.28 4.02 10.93
C ALA A 24 0.25 5.15 11.01
N GLN A 25 -0.88 4.94 11.70
CA GLN A 25 -1.93 5.96 11.84
C GLN A 25 -1.61 6.97 12.93
N SER A 26 -1.18 6.51 14.10
CA SER A 26 -1.11 7.37 15.29
C SER A 26 0.06 7.03 16.23
N GLY A 27 0.85 6.02 15.91
CA GLY A 27 1.98 5.57 16.73
C GLY A 27 3.32 6.08 16.23
N ASP A 28 4.36 5.32 16.53
CA ASP A 28 5.76 5.68 16.30
C ASP A 28 6.10 5.88 14.82
N ARG A 29 5.36 5.24 13.93
CA ARG A 29 5.63 5.29 12.49
C ARG A 29 4.78 6.34 11.74
N ALA A 30 3.87 7.02 12.43
CA ALA A 30 2.89 7.89 11.77
C ALA A 30 3.53 8.98 10.92
N GLU A 31 4.55 9.68 11.45
CA GLU A 31 5.22 10.75 10.71
C GLU A 31 6.00 10.21 9.51
N ALA A 32 6.78 9.14 9.73
CA ALA A 32 7.54 8.52 8.65
C ALA A 32 6.63 7.94 7.56
N HIS A 33 5.46 7.42 7.94
CA HIS A 33 4.47 6.92 7.00
C HIS A 33 3.90 8.05 6.14
N ARG A 34 3.56 9.19 6.74
CA ARG A 34 3.10 10.37 5.99
C ARG A 34 4.16 10.88 5.02
N GLN A 35 5.42 10.88 5.43
CA GLN A 35 6.53 11.28 4.55
C GLN A 35 6.69 10.32 3.37
N MET A 36 6.57 9.02 3.62
CA MET A 36 6.60 8.01 2.56
C MET A 36 5.47 8.23 1.55
N LEU A 37 4.24 8.39 2.03
CA LEU A 37 3.08 8.64 1.17
C LEU A 37 3.29 9.91 0.33
N SER A 38 3.79 10.97 0.95
CA SER A 38 4.08 12.24 0.26
C SER A 38 5.11 12.06 -0.85
N ARG A 39 6.15 11.25 -0.61
CA ARG A 39 7.19 10.94 -1.60
C ARG A 39 6.62 10.29 -2.85
N ILE A 40 5.64 9.40 -2.68
CA ILE A 40 5.02 8.70 -3.81
C ILE A 40 3.78 9.42 -4.36
N GLY A 41 3.55 10.67 -3.96
CA GLY A 41 2.51 11.51 -4.53
C GLY A 41 1.11 11.30 -3.94
N VAL A 42 1.00 10.53 -2.87
CA VAL A 42 -0.29 10.25 -2.23
C VAL A 42 -0.68 11.42 -1.34
N THR A 43 -1.86 11.97 -1.59
CA THR A 43 -2.42 13.07 -0.78
C THR A 43 -3.36 12.57 0.31
N LYS A 44 -3.95 11.38 0.12
CA LYS A 44 -4.83 10.76 1.11
C LYS A 44 -4.83 9.25 0.90
N GLU A 45 -4.69 8.51 1.99
CA GLU A 45 -4.76 7.05 1.99
C GLU A 45 -6.02 6.59 2.72
N HIS A 46 -6.82 5.77 2.03
CA HIS A 46 -7.96 5.09 2.61
C HIS A 46 -7.64 3.61 2.69
N VAL A 47 -7.85 3.01 3.85
CA VAL A 47 -7.53 1.61 4.10
C VAL A 47 -8.79 0.88 4.52
N PHE A 48 -9.09 -0.23 3.82
CA PHE A 48 -10.21 -1.10 4.14
C PHE A 48 -9.71 -2.51 4.38
N ARG A 49 -10.38 -3.24 5.24
CA ARG A 49 -10.15 -4.67 5.43
C ARG A 49 -11.46 -5.42 5.22
N GLN A 50 -11.36 -6.52 4.51
CA GLN A 50 -12.49 -7.41 4.31
C GLN A 50 -12.12 -8.83 4.74
N ASP A 51 -12.97 -9.42 5.58
CA ASP A 51 -12.88 -10.83 5.94
C ASP A 51 -13.57 -11.65 4.84
N THR A 52 -12.86 -12.64 4.31
CA THR A 52 -13.40 -13.53 3.28
C THR A 52 -13.23 -14.99 3.69
N PRO A 53 -13.97 -15.94 3.09
CA PRO A 53 -13.75 -17.36 3.36
C PRO A 53 -12.33 -17.84 3.08
N MET A 54 -11.57 -17.12 2.25
CA MET A 54 -10.19 -17.43 1.90
C MET A 54 -9.15 -16.65 2.71
N GLY A 55 -9.59 -15.87 3.71
CA GLY A 55 -8.72 -15.05 4.55
C GLY A 55 -9.04 -13.58 4.46
N GLN A 56 -8.24 -12.76 5.13
CA GLN A 56 -8.42 -11.32 5.14
C GLN A 56 -7.71 -10.67 3.94
N ILE A 57 -8.32 -9.64 3.40
CA ILE A 57 -7.70 -8.80 2.36
C ILE A 57 -7.74 -7.33 2.79
N MET A 58 -6.74 -6.60 2.34
CA MET A 58 -6.67 -5.15 2.49
C MET A 58 -6.93 -4.49 1.14
N VAL A 59 -7.75 -3.45 1.14
CA VAL A 59 -7.98 -2.61 -0.04
C VAL A 59 -7.47 -1.22 0.28
N LEU A 60 -6.55 -0.73 -0.55
CA LEU A 60 -6.02 0.64 -0.45
C LEU A 60 -6.62 1.49 -1.55
N VAL A 61 -7.09 2.68 -1.19
CA VAL A 61 -7.42 3.73 -2.15
C VAL A 61 -6.49 4.91 -1.86
N TRP A 62 -5.66 5.25 -2.83
CA TRP A 62 -4.73 6.37 -2.75
C TRP A 62 -5.19 7.49 -3.68
N GLU A 63 -5.44 8.66 -3.12
CA GLU A 63 -5.75 9.86 -3.88
C GLU A 63 -4.46 10.61 -4.23
N GLY A 64 -4.44 11.26 -5.37
CA GLY A 64 -3.34 12.12 -5.81
C GLY A 64 -2.37 11.48 -6.80
N VAL A 65 -2.46 10.19 -7.02
CA VAL A 65 -1.54 9.44 -7.88
C VAL A 65 -2.32 8.45 -8.73
N ASP A 66 -1.99 8.33 -10.02
CA ASP A 66 -2.62 7.35 -10.90
C ASP A 66 -1.89 6.01 -10.89
N GLN A 67 -2.48 5.01 -11.55
CA GLN A 67 -1.99 3.64 -11.52
C GLN A 67 -0.59 3.49 -12.12
N ASN A 68 -0.27 4.23 -13.17
CA ASN A 68 1.03 4.15 -13.82
C ASN A 68 2.10 4.84 -12.97
N GLU A 69 1.79 6.02 -12.44
CA GLU A 69 2.70 6.76 -11.57
C GLU A 69 3.03 5.97 -10.30
N VAL A 70 2.04 5.34 -9.67
CA VAL A 70 2.28 4.59 -8.43
C VAL A 70 3.20 3.39 -8.65
N ARG A 71 3.08 2.70 -9.78
CA ARG A 71 3.96 1.57 -10.08
C ARG A 71 5.41 2.02 -10.18
N GLU A 72 5.64 3.12 -10.88
CA GLU A 72 6.99 3.67 -11.05
C GLU A 72 7.57 4.18 -9.73
N LEU A 73 6.78 4.98 -8.99
CA LEU A 73 7.22 5.56 -7.72
C LEU A 73 7.42 4.52 -6.63
N MET A 74 6.55 3.51 -6.54
CA MET A 74 6.72 2.40 -5.61
C MET A 74 7.94 1.56 -5.97
N GLY A 75 8.16 1.30 -7.25
CA GLY A 75 9.35 0.58 -7.71
C GLY A 75 10.64 1.30 -7.31
N ASP A 76 10.69 2.62 -7.50
CA ASP A 76 11.83 3.43 -7.08
C ASP A 76 12.01 3.43 -5.57
N MET A 77 10.94 3.58 -4.81
CA MET A 77 11.00 3.55 -3.34
C MET A 77 11.54 2.21 -2.82
N LEU A 78 11.08 1.09 -3.38
CA LEU A 78 11.53 -0.24 -2.97
C LEU A 78 12.99 -0.48 -3.33
N ALA A 79 13.43 0.01 -4.49
CA ALA A 79 14.82 -0.12 -4.95
C ALA A 79 15.76 0.84 -4.22
N ASN A 80 15.28 2.04 -3.86
CA ASN A 80 16.09 3.12 -3.28
C ASN A 80 15.39 3.72 -2.06
N PRO A 81 15.26 2.96 -0.96
CA PRO A 81 14.58 3.48 0.24
C PRO A 81 15.37 4.62 0.85
N ARG A 82 14.66 5.66 1.31
CA ARG A 82 15.26 6.87 1.90
C ARG A 82 15.13 6.94 3.40
N SER A 83 14.47 5.97 4.03
CA SER A 83 14.24 5.93 5.47
C SER A 83 14.17 4.51 5.98
N ASP A 84 14.31 4.34 7.29
CA ASP A 84 14.13 3.04 7.93
C ASP A 84 12.70 2.53 7.75
N HIS A 85 11.72 3.44 7.74
CA HIS A 85 10.33 3.10 7.51
C HIS A 85 10.12 2.51 6.10
N GLU A 86 10.69 3.14 5.08
CA GLU A 86 10.61 2.64 3.70
C GLU A 86 11.32 1.29 3.56
N ARG A 87 12.47 1.11 4.22
CA ARG A 87 13.16 -0.19 4.26
C ARG A 87 12.30 -1.25 4.93
N TYR A 88 11.62 -0.92 6.00
CA TYR A 88 10.73 -1.83 6.71
C TYR A 88 9.53 -2.22 5.84
N VAL A 89 8.95 -1.28 5.10
CA VAL A 89 7.86 -1.58 4.15
C VAL A 89 8.31 -2.61 3.13
N GLY A 90 9.48 -2.41 2.52
CA GLY A 90 9.98 -3.31 1.47
C GLY A 90 10.47 -4.65 1.97
N SER A 91 11.03 -4.71 3.19
CA SER A 91 11.64 -5.94 3.71
C SER A 91 10.73 -6.75 4.63
N HIS A 92 9.70 -6.14 5.21
CA HIS A 92 8.83 -6.82 6.17
C HIS A 92 7.33 -6.67 5.88
N VAL A 93 6.85 -5.45 5.67
CA VAL A 93 5.41 -5.22 5.48
C VAL A 93 4.90 -5.97 4.24
N ILE A 94 5.54 -5.76 3.10
CA ILE A 94 5.12 -6.41 1.85
C ILE A 94 5.35 -7.92 1.89
N PRO A 95 6.57 -8.43 2.18
CA PRO A 95 6.80 -9.87 2.09
C PRO A 95 6.25 -10.68 3.25
N VAL A 96 6.22 -10.14 4.47
CA VAL A 96 5.82 -10.90 5.67
C VAL A 96 4.38 -10.61 6.06
N ILE A 97 4.03 -9.34 6.29
CA ILE A 97 2.67 -8.99 6.73
C ILE A 97 1.65 -9.30 5.65
N HIS A 98 1.96 -8.96 4.40
CA HIS A 98 1.07 -9.24 3.26
C HIS A 98 1.36 -10.57 2.56
N GLY A 99 2.54 -11.15 2.74
CA GLY A 99 2.89 -12.42 2.11
C GLY A 99 3.11 -12.32 0.61
N VAL A 100 3.50 -11.15 0.12
CA VAL A 100 3.75 -10.90 -1.31
C VAL A 100 5.25 -11.00 -1.58
N ASP A 101 5.65 -11.91 -2.47
CA ASP A 101 7.05 -12.08 -2.83
C ASP A 101 7.47 -10.96 -3.81
N PRO A 102 8.35 -10.03 -3.37
CA PRO A 102 8.78 -8.93 -4.25
C PRO A 102 9.66 -9.40 -5.41
N THR A 103 10.18 -10.63 -5.36
CA THR A 103 11.02 -11.19 -6.42
C THR A 103 10.22 -11.96 -7.47
N ALA A 104 8.94 -12.21 -7.23
CA ALA A 104 8.07 -12.95 -8.15
C ALA A 104 7.64 -12.13 -9.37
N GLY A 105 8.12 -10.90 -9.51
CA GLY A 105 7.75 -9.98 -10.57
C GLY A 105 6.83 -8.87 -10.07
N PRO A 106 6.42 -7.95 -10.95
CA PRO A 106 5.53 -6.86 -10.56
C PRO A 106 4.17 -7.41 -10.12
N PRO A 107 3.47 -6.72 -9.20
CA PRO A 107 2.13 -7.13 -8.79
C PRO A 107 1.17 -7.13 -9.99
N PRO A 108 0.10 -7.95 -9.94
CA PRO A 108 -0.92 -7.93 -10.99
C PRO A 108 -1.45 -6.51 -11.21
N GLU A 109 -1.62 -6.15 -12.48
CA GLU A 109 -2.09 -4.83 -12.84
C GLU A 109 -3.56 -4.65 -12.46
N MET A 110 -3.86 -3.57 -11.75
CA MET A 110 -5.23 -3.15 -11.48
C MET A 110 -5.65 -2.21 -12.60
N LYS A 111 -6.65 -2.62 -13.38
CA LYS A 111 -7.15 -1.84 -14.52
C LYS A 111 -8.47 -1.21 -14.18
N LYS A 112 -8.56 0.11 -14.40
CA LYS A 112 -9.86 0.79 -14.37
C LYS A 112 -10.59 0.48 -15.66
N ILE A 113 -11.75 -0.12 -15.57
CA ILE A 113 -12.55 -0.51 -16.74
C ILE A 113 -13.51 0.60 -17.15
N ALA A 114 -14.12 1.27 -16.19
CA ALA A 114 -15.14 2.29 -16.49
C ALA A 114 -15.32 3.26 -15.34
N THR A 115 -15.83 4.44 -15.68
CA THR A 115 -16.49 5.35 -14.75
C THR A 115 -17.89 5.59 -15.32
N ILE A 116 -18.91 5.29 -14.53
CA ILE A 116 -20.30 5.46 -14.97
C ILE A 116 -20.94 6.52 -14.06
N GLU A 117 -21.39 7.59 -14.67
CA GLU A 117 -22.11 8.66 -13.98
C GLU A 117 -23.59 8.57 -14.29
N PRO A 118 -24.48 8.69 -13.26
CA PRO A 118 -25.93 8.64 -13.47
C PRO A 118 -26.48 9.85 -14.23
#